data_963955bc8348c7417951679f1c767c18
#
_entry.id   963955bc8348c7417951679f1c767c18
#
_cell.length_a   1.000
_cell.length_b   1.000
_cell.length_c   1.000
_cell.angle_alpha   90.00
_cell.angle_beta   90.00
_cell.angle_gamma   90.00
#
_symmetry.space_group_name_H-M   'P 1'
#
loop_
_entity.id
_entity.type
_entity.pdbx_description
1 polymer ?
#
loop_
_entity_poly.entity_id
_entity_poly.type
_entity_poly.pdbx_seq_one_letter_code
_entity_poly.pdbx_strand_id
1 'polypeptide(L)'
;DLWTEDTRDQQVERGVDKYNLLVELARSFGVLTPEDPFVEWPEKLQDREGALIIAPLFLLYDYSFRPKSVSRENIKDWVRQVHAECSDEFLLHPTPYESREQWCWARCDFSIEKLSDIPSTSTTVLINHWPLRLDLINLPRVPRFTPWCGTKITHDWHKKFRASVVISGHLHTRRTDFIDECRFEEVSLG
;
A
#
# COMPACT_ATOMS: atom_id res chain seq x y z
N ASP A 1 -11.08 -6.00 -7.13
CA ASP A 1 -11.05 -6.66 -5.83
C ASP A 1 -10.13 -7.87 -5.87
N LEU A 2 -9.14 -7.94 -4.97
CA LEU A 2 -8.20 -9.06 -4.88
C LEU A 2 -8.83 -10.28 -4.19
N TRP A 3 -9.97 -10.11 -3.55
CA TRP A 3 -10.68 -11.16 -2.87
C TRP A 3 -11.60 -11.91 -3.82
N THR A 4 -11.55 -13.22 -3.78
CA THR A 4 -12.46 -14.07 -4.54
C THR A 4 -13.07 -15.11 -3.64
N GLU A 5 -14.35 -15.03 -3.47
CA GLU A 5 -15.21 -16.08 -2.91
C GLU A 5 -16.24 -16.57 -3.93
N ASP A 6 -15.95 -16.70 -5.17
CA ASP A 6 -16.89 -17.46 -6.00
C ASP A 6 -16.52 -18.93 -6.00
N THR A 7 -17.11 -19.65 -5.07
CA THR A 7 -16.96 -21.11 -4.94
C THR A 7 -17.65 -21.88 -6.06
N ARG A 8 -18.31 -21.19 -7.00
CA ARG A 8 -19.07 -21.78 -8.08
C ARG A 8 -18.28 -22.01 -9.35
N ASP A 9 -17.09 -21.42 -9.48
CA ASP A 9 -16.26 -21.60 -10.66
C ASP A 9 -14.86 -22.10 -10.27
N GLN A 10 -14.51 -23.30 -10.71
CA GLN A 10 -13.21 -23.95 -10.41
C GLN A 10 -12.01 -23.30 -11.10
N GLN A 11 -12.18 -22.15 -11.77
CA GLN A 11 -11.15 -21.42 -12.51
C GLN A 11 -11.05 -19.94 -12.11
N VAL A 12 -11.24 -19.63 -10.84
CA VAL A 12 -11.07 -18.23 -10.40
C VAL A 12 -9.58 -17.92 -10.26
N GLU A 13 -9.12 -16.95 -11.04
CA GLU A 13 -7.77 -16.42 -10.95
C GLU A 13 -7.49 -15.87 -9.54
N ARG A 14 -6.27 -16.14 -9.02
CA ARG A 14 -5.87 -15.74 -7.67
C ARG A 14 -4.48 -15.12 -7.66
N GLY A 15 -4.15 -14.45 -6.57
CA GLY A 15 -2.81 -13.88 -6.38
C GLY A 15 -2.41 -12.91 -7.47
N VAL A 16 -1.21 -13.09 -8.01
CA VAL A 16 -0.66 -12.21 -9.06
C VAL A 16 -1.47 -12.28 -10.36
N ASP A 17 -2.03 -13.44 -10.72
CA ASP A 17 -2.84 -13.54 -11.94
C ASP A 17 -4.11 -12.70 -11.82
N LYS A 18 -4.79 -12.78 -10.66
CA LYS A 18 -5.94 -11.90 -10.37
C LYS A 18 -5.55 -10.43 -10.38
N TYR A 19 -4.41 -10.09 -9.76
CA TYR A 19 -3.88 -8.73 -9.78
C TYR A 19 -3.65 -8.23 -11.21
N ASN A 20 -3.03 -9.03 -12.09
CA ASN A 20 -2.79 -8.68 -13.48
C ASN A 20 -4.10 -8.44 -14.26
N LEU A 21 -5.11 -9.27 -14.05
CA LEU A 21 -6.44 -9.05 -14.65
C LEU A 21 -7.06 -7.72 -14.20
N LEU A 22 -6.89 -7.35 -12.93
CA LEU A 22 -7.39 -6.06 -12.42
C LEU A 22 -6.59 -4.89 -12.99
N VAL A 23 -5.28 -5.04 -13.21
CA VAL A 23 -4.44 -4.06 -13.91
C VAL A 23 -4.96 -3.83 -15.33
N GLU A 24 -5.19 -4.91 -16.10
CA GLU A 24 -5.71 -4.79 -17.48
C GLU A 24 -7.13 -4.17 -17.51
N LEU A 25 -7.96 -4.55 -16.55
CA LEU A 25 -9.28 -3.95 -16.41
C LEU A 25 -9.19 -2.44 -16.13
N ALA A 26 -8.33 -2.01 -15.19
CA ALA A 26 -8.12 -0.61 -14.87
C ALA A 26 -7.62 0.19 -16.09
N ARG A 27 -6.67 -0.39 -16.84
CA ARG A 27 -6.15 0.19 -18.08
C ARG A 27 -7.24 0.36 -19.14
N SER A 28 -8.18 -0.59 -19.26
CA SER A 28 -9.29 -0.49 -20.19
C SER A 28 -10.23 0.70 -19.93
N PHE A 29 -10.21 1.23 -18.71
CA PHE A 29 -10.91 2.45 -18.31
C PHE A 29 -10.01 3.70 -18.33
N GLY A 30 -8.78 3.62 -18.83
CA GLY A 30 -7.84 4.73 -18.84
C GLY A 30 -7.28 5.09 -17.46
N VAL A 31 -7.33 4.17 -16.49
CA VAL A 31 -6.79 4.37 -15.14
C VAL A 31 -5.32 3.98 -15.11
N LEU A 32 -4.49 4.88 -14.59
CA LEU A 32 -3.07 4.61 -14.29
C LEU A 32 -2.94 3.57 -13.20
N THR A 33 -2.11 2.57 -13.47
CA THR A 33 -1.84 1.48 -12.53
C THR A 33 -0.39 1.55 -12.00
N PRO A 34 -0.05 0.83 -10.94
CA PRO A 34 1.33 0.73 -10.47
C PRO A 34 2.30 0.11 -11.49
N GLU A 35 1.78 -0.61 -12.48
CA GLU A 35 2.57 -1.26 -13.54
C GLU A 35 2.90 -0.31 -14.70
N ASP A 36 2.21 0.84 -14.80
CA ASP A 36 2.43 1.83 -15.84
C ASP A 36 3.60 2.77 -15.47
N PRO A 37 4.24 3.43 -16.45
CA PRO A 37 5.17 4.51 -16.16
C PRO A 37 4.51 5.57 -15.27
N PHE A 38 5.26 6.12 -14.33
CA PHE A 38 4.78 7.26 -13.55
C PHE A 38 4.60 8.48 -14.46
N VAL A 39 3.63 9.32 -14.13
CA VAL A 39 3.30 10.47 -14.98
C VAL A 39 3.65 11.78 -14.29
N GLU A 40 4.07 12.74 -15.08
CA GLU A 40 4.24 14.10 -14.62
C GLU A 40 2.86 14.78 -14.51
N TRP A 41 2.64 15.51 -13.41
CA TRP A 41 1.48 16.38 -13.29
C TRP A 41 1.56 17.50 -14.35
N PRO A 42 0.50 17.68 -15.16
CA PRO A 42 0.59 18.53 -16.36
C PRO A 42 0.73 20.03 -16.07
N GLU A 43 0.38 20.47 -14.87
CA GLU A 43 0.48 21.88 -14.49
C GLU A 43 1.80 22.16 -13.79
N LYS A 44 2.50 23.21 -14.25
CA LYS A 44 3.66 23.71 -13.52
C LYS A 44 3.21 24.26 -12.18
N LEU A 45 3.74 23.69 -11.11
CA LEU A 45 3.54 24.24 -9.79
C LEU A 45 4.32 25.56 -9.69
N GLN A 46 3.62 26.63 -9.32
CA GLN A 46 4.27 27.91 -9.06
C GLN A 46 5.30 27.72 -7.92
N ASP A 47 6.48 28.32 -8.09
CA ASP A 47 7.58 28.32 -7.10
C ASP A 47 8.30 26.98 -6.85
N ARG A 48 8.22 26.00 -7.76
CA ARG A 48 9.03 24.78 -7.66
C ARG A 48 9.88 24.56 -8.91
N GLU A 49 11.15 24.26 -8.70
CA GLU A 49 12.00 23.68 -9.73
C GLU A 49 11.73 22.18 -9.81
N GLY A 50 11.63 21.64 -11.04
CA GLY A 50 11.40 20.22 -11.28
C GLY A 50 9.92 19.85 -11.43
N ALA A 51 9.69 18.60 -11.82
CA ALA A 51 8.38 18.05 -12.09
C ALA A 51 7.72 17.51 -10.80
N LEU A 52 6.40 17.50 -10.76
CA LEU A 52 5.64 16.72 -9.79
C LEU A 52 5.24 15.39 -10.42
N ILE A 53 5.72 14.30 -9.86
CA ILE A 53 5.48 12.95 -10.39
C ILE A 53 4.40 12.24 -9.59
N ILE A 54 3.38 11.78 -10.27
CA ILE A 54 2.31 10.96 -9.69
C ILE A 54 2.72 9.51 -9.76
N ALA A 55 2.90 8.88 -8.60
CA ALA A 55 3.41 7.53 -8.44
C ALA A 55 2.38 6.62 -7.74
N PRO A 56 1.45 6.00 -8.50
CA PRO A 56 0.62 4.94 -7.96
C PRO A 56 1.49 3.72 -7.62
N LEU A 57 1.28 3.15 -6.43
CA LEU A 57 1.99 2.01 -5.90
C LEU A 57 1.00 0.88 -5.58
N PHE A 58 1.49 -0.34 -5.62
CA PHE A 58 0.83 -1.49 -5.06
C PHE A 58 1.80 -2.16 -4.08
N LEU A 59 1.65 -1.80 -2.82
CA LEU A 59 2.38 -2.38 -1.70
C LEU A 59 1.36 -3.12 -0.83
N LEU A 60 1.82 -4.16 -0.19
CA LEU A 60 1.04 -4.96 0.72
C LEU A 60 1.48 -4.70 2.17
N TYR A 61 1.38 -5.72 2.99
CA TYR A 61 1.88 -5.74 4.37
C TYR A 61 2.73 -7.00 4.58
N ASP A 62 3.65 -6.92 5.52
CA ASP A 62 4.54 -8.01 5.90
C ASP A 62 4.46 -8.34 7.40
N TYR A 63 3.40 -7.90 8.05
CA TYR A 63 3.16 -8.02 9.48
C TYR A 63 4.20 -7.34 10.37
N SER A 64 5.13 -6.58 9.82
CA SER A 64 6.18 -5.90 10.59
C SER A 64 5.63 -4.80 11.50
N PHE A 65 4.40 -4.33 11.27
CA PHE A 65 3.72 -3.37 12.13
C PHE A 65 3.17 -3.97 13.45
N ARG A 66 3.37 -5.29 13.68
CA ARG A 66 3.04 -5.90 14.96
C ARG A 66 3.88 -5.34 16.11
N PRO A 67 3.39 -5.37 17.35
CA PRO A 67 4.18 -5.08 18.52
C PRO A 67 5.39 -6.02 18.62
N LYS A 68 6.51 -5.51 19.14
CA LYS A 68 7.73 -6.33 19.33
C LYS A 68 7.53 -7.53 20.25
N SER A 69 6.55 -7.46 21.16
CA SER A 69 6.19 -8.54 22.08
C SER A 69 5.39 -9.67 21.46
N VAL A 70 4.92 -9.51 20.19
CA VAL A 70 4.12 -10.50 19.49
C VAL A 70 4.96 -11.10 18.37
N SER A 71 5.20 -12.40 18.42
CA SER A 71 5.90 -13.10 17.34
C SER A 71 5.00 -13.20 16.09
N ARG A 72 5.62 -13.47 14.92
CA ARG A 72 4.87 -13.58 13.66
C ARG A 72 3.82 -14.69 13.72
N GLU A 73 4.16 -15.81 14.29
CA GLU A 73 3.32 -17.00 14.40
C GLU A 73 2.10 -16.75 15.29
N ASN A 74 2.26 -15.89 16.30
CA ASN A 74 1.23 -15.64 17.32
C ASN A 74 0.28 -14.48 16.95
N ILE A 75 0.46 -13.81 15.81
CA ILE A 75 -0.37 -12.65 15.42
C ILE A 75 -1.86 -13.02 15.42
N LYS A 76 -2.23 -14.13 14.76
CA LYS A 76 -3.63 -14.54 14.64
C LYS A 76 -4.28 -14.76 16.00
N ASP A 77 -3.62 -15.49 16.87
CA ASP A 77 -4.14 -15.76 18.21
C ASP A 77 -4.21 -14.51 19.08
N TRP A 78 -3.21 -13.62 18.94
CA TRP A 78 -3.19 -12.34 19.65
C TRP A 78 -4.35 -11.43 19.21
N VAL A 79 -4.70 -11.42 17.93
CA VAL A 79 -5.81 -10.62 17.41
C VAL A 79 -7.17 -11.25 17.77
N ARG A 80 -7.29 -12.57 17.71
CA ARG A 80 -8.50 -13.29 18.12
C ARG A 80 -8.92 -13.07 19.58
N GLN A 81 -7.96 -12.79 20.47
CA GLN A 81 -8.24 -12.44 21.86
C GLN A 81 -9.17 -11.21 22.03
N VAL A 82 -9.26 -10.36 21.00
CA VAL A 82 -10.15 -9.19 20.96
C VAL A 82 -11.29 -9.35 19.94
N HIS A 83 -11.58 -10.59 19.55
CA HIS A 83 -12.62 -10.94 18.57
C HIS A 83 -12.46 -10.21 17.23
N ALA A 84 -11.22 -9.92 16.82
CA ALA A 84 -10.90 -9.37 15.52
C ALA A 84 -10.27 -10.44 14.63
N GLU A 85 -10.46 -10.30 13.33
CA GLU A 85 -9.88 -11.16 12.31
C GLU A 85 -9.68 -10.36 11.02
N CYS A 86 -8.65 -10.69 10.25
CA CYS A 86 -8.42 -10.07 8.95
C CYS A 86 -8.88 -11.02 7.83
N SER A 87 -9.78 -10.56 6.98
CA SER A 87 -10.28 -11.34 5.83
C SER A 87 -9.18 -11.73 4.85
N ASP A 88 -8.12 -10.95 4.76
CA ASP A 88 -6.97 -11.25 3.91
C ASP A 88 -6.30 -12.59 4.25
N GLU A 89 -6.43 -13.04 5.50
CA GLU A 89 -5.89 -14.35 5.90
C GLU A 89 -6.53 -15.52 5.14
N PHE A 90 -7.72 -15.32 4.61
CA PHE A 90 -8.50 -16.32 3.87
C PHE A 90 -8.64 -15.97 2.39
N LEU A 91 -8.76 -14.69 2.06
CA LEU A 91 -9.16 -14.23 0.74
C LEU A 91 -7.99 -13.74 -0.11
N LEU A 92 -6.91 -13.23 0.51
CA LEU A 92 -5.73 -12.74 -0.20
C LEU A 92 -4.72 -13.88 -0.40
N HIS A 93 -4.73 -14.46 -1.59
CA HIS A 93 -3.80 -15.52 -1.97
C HIS A 93 -2.50 -14.92 -2.50
N PRO A 94 -1.33 -15.34 -2.01
CA PRO A 94 -0.06 -14.74 -2.45
C PRO A 94 0.54 -15.39 -3.71
N THR A 95 -0.08 -16.39 -4.32
CA THR A 95 0.46 -17.14 -5.48
C THR A 95 0.97 -16.18 -6.58
N PRO A 96 2.18 -16.39 -7.16
CA PRO A 96 3.08 -17.54 -6.99
C PRO A 96 4.06 -17.44 -5.80
N TYR A 97 3.99 -16.41 -4.98
CA TYR A 97 4.84 -16.27 -3.80
C TYR A 97 4.44 -17.27 -2.71
N GLU A 98 5.40 -17.67 -1.89
CA GLU A 98 5.15 -18.59 -0.77
C GLU A 98 4.33 -17.95 0.36
N SER A 99 4.41 -16.62 0.47
CA SER A 99 3.71 -15.86 1.51
C SER A 99 3.34 -14.44 1.08
N ARG A 100 2.44 -13.80 1.81
CA ARG A 100 2.09 -12.39 1.60
C ARG A 100 3.27 -11.47 1.88
N GLU A 101 4.12 -11.83 2.84
CA GLU A 101 5.37 -11.13 3.13
C GLU A 101 6.29 -11.11 1.91
N GLN A 102 6.52 -12.26 1.28
CA GLN A 102 7.36 -12.33 0.07
C GLN A 102 6.78 -11.48 -1.06
N TRP A 103 5.47 -11.54 -1.26
CA TRP A 103 4.81 -10.67 -2.24
C TRP A 103 4.98 -9.20 -1.89
N CYS A 104 4.78 -8.81 -0.64
CA CYS A 104 5.02 -7.44 -0.16
C CYS A 104 6.45 -6.98 -0.45
N TRP A 105 7.45 -7.80 -0.12
CA TRP A 105 8.86 -7.46 -0.35
C TRP A 105 9.17 -7.30 -1.84
N ALA A 106 8.71 -8.22 -2.67
CA ALA A 106 8.87 -8.12 -4.12
C ALA A 106 8.22 -6.84 -4.68
N ARG A 107 7.05 -6.44 -4.16
CA ARG A 107 6.40 -5.18 -4.55
C ARG A 107 7.15 -3.95 -4.05
N CYS A 108 7.76 -4.03 -2.87
CA CYS A 108 8.63 -2.97 -2.37
C CYS A 108 9.85 -2.81 -3.28
N ASP A 109 10.54 -3.89 -3.64
CA ASP A 109 11.72 -3.87 -4.50
C ASP A 109 11.38 -3.29 -5.89
N PHE A 110 10.31 -3.75 -6.51
CA PHE A 110 9.80 -3.23 -7.78
C PHE A 110 9.52 -1.71 -7.70
N SER A 111 8.88 -1.27 -6.62
CA SER A 111 8.55 0.14 -6.45
C SER A 111 9.78 1.00 -6.17
N ILE A 112 10.77 0.47 -5.42
CA ILE A 112 12.06 1.15 -5.17
C ILE A 112 12.80 1.36 -6.49
N GLU A 113 12.87 0.35 -7.36
CA GLU A 113 13.51 0.45 -8.67
C GLU A 113 12.87 1.58 -9.47
N LYS A 114 11.56 1.55 -9.70
CA LYS A 114 10.82 2.60 -10.43
C LYS A 114 10.96 3.99 -9.83
N LEU A 115 10.88 4.11 -8.51
CA LEU A 115 10.99 5.39 -7.82
C LEU A 115 12.42 5.96 -7.87
N SER A 116 13.42 5.11 -7.97
CA SER A 116 14.83 5.51 -8.06
C SER A 116 15.19 6.13 -9.41
N ASP A 117 14.41 5.84 -10.46
CA ASP A 117 14.58 6.40 -11.80
C ASP A 117 14.05 7.85 -11.88
N ILE A 118 13.30 8.33 -10.89
CA ILE A 118 12.78 9.69 -10.85
C ILE A 118 13.93 10.70 -10.63
N PRO A 119 14.07 11.73 -11.48
CA PRO A 119 15.11 12.75 -11.33
C PRO A 119 15.12 13.36 -9.92
N SER A 120 16.32 13.62 -9.38
CA SER A 120 16.49 14.15 -8.03
C SER A 120 15.91 15.57 -7.85
N THR A 121 15.69 16.29 -8.93
CA THR A 121 15.03 17.62 -8.94
C THR A 121 13.51 17.53 -8.84
N SER A 122 12.92 16.36 -9.08
CA SER A 122 11.48 16.18 -9.05
C SER A 122 10.99 15.83 -7.65
N THR A 123 9.73 16.20 -7.37
CA THR A 123 8.99 15.78 -6.18
C THR A 123 7.94 14.73 -6.56
N THR A 124 7.44 13.96 -5.59
CA THR A 124 6.48 12.90 -5.86
C THR A 124 5.17 13.06 -5.08
N VAL A 125 4.10 12.50 -5.63
CA VAL A 125 2.89 12.14 -4.91
C VAL A 125 2.84 10.62 -4.89
N LEU A 126 3.05 10.02 -3.72
CA LEU A 126 2.99 8.57 -3.55
C LEU A 126 1.55 8.16 -3.21
N ILE A 127 0.99 7.23 -3.95
CA ILE A 127 -0.39 6.75 -3.75
C ILE A 127 -0.35 5.25 -3.51
N ASN A 128 -0.78 4.81 -2.34
CA ASN A 128 -0.85 3.39 -1.98
C ASN A 128 -2.11 3.11 -1.17
N HIS A 129 -2.63 1.90 -1.22
CA HIS A 129 -3.77 1.52 -0.40
C HIS A 129 -3.41 1.51 1.09
N TRP A 130 -2.32 0.85 1.46
CA TRP A 130 -1.85 0.77 2.84
C TRP A 130 -1.00 1.99 3.22
N PRO A 131 -1.14 2.51 4.46
CA PRO A 131 -0.27 3.58 4.96
C PRO A 131 1.21 3.19 4.90
N LEU A 132 2.07 4.15 4.56
CA LEU A 132 3.52 3.90 4.49
C LEU A 132 4.20 3.90 5.87
N ARG A 133 3.52 4.36 6.94
CA ARG A 133 4.11 4.59 8.26
C ARG A 133 3.23 4.05 9.38
N LEU A 134 3.86 3.32 10.30
CA LEU A 134 3.18 2.77 11.48
C LEU A 134 2.61 3.86 12.41
N ASP A 135 3.32 4.96 12.59
CA ASP A 135 2.93 6.06 13.49
C ASP A 135 1.72 6.86 13.00
N LEU A 136 1.29 6.68 11.74
CA LEU A 136 0.06 7.23 11.20
C LEU A 136 -1.16 6.32 11.40
N ILE A 137 -0.97 5.09 11.86
CA ILE A 137 -2.07 4.15 12.03
C ILE A 137 -2.77 4.43 13.35
N ASN A 138 -4.02 4.90 13.23
CA ASN A 138 -4.89 5.15 14.36
C ASN A 138 -6.18 4.33 14.22
N LEU A 139 -6.25 3.19 14.92
CA LEU A 139 -7.36 2.25 14.91
C LEU A 139 -7.94 2.09 16.32
N PRO A 140 -8.65 3.09 16.88
CA PRO A 140 -9.09 3.06 18.27
C PRO A 140 -10.06 1.91 18.57
N ARG A 141 -10.85 1.46 17.58
CA ARG A 141 -11.81 0.35 17.73
C ARG A 141 -11.19 -1.03 17.62
N VAL A 142 -10.12 -1.16 16.81
CA VAL A 142 -9.46 -2.43 16.51
C VAL A 142 -7.93 -2.30 16.51
N PRO A 143 -7.33 -1.86 17.64
CA PRO A 143 -5.90 -1.51 17.68
C PRO A 143 -4.98 -2.69 17.35
N ARG A 144 -5.44 -3.92 17.53
CA ARG A 144 -4.67 -5.12 17.20
C ARG A 144 -4.69 -5.48 15.70
N PHE A 145 -5.36 -4.69 14.86
CA PHE A 145 -5.38 -4.88 13.41
C PHE A 145 -4.14 -4.32 12.70
N THR A 146 -3.26 -3.58 13.39
CA THR A 146 -2.07 -2.95 12.82
C THR A 146 -1.14 -3.86 12.02
N PRO A 147 -0.96 -5.18 12.30
CA PRO A 147 -0.10 -6.04 11.50
C PRO A 147 -0.45 -6.13 10.01
N TRP A 148 -1.71 -5.86 9.65
CA TRP A 148 -2.20 -5.88 8.26
C TRP A 148 -2.22 -4.50 7.60
N CYS A 149 -1.64 -3.48 8.23
CA CYS A 149 -1.75 -2.10 7.77
C CYS A 149 -0.53 -1.56 7.02
N GLY A 150 0.43 -2.41 6.65
CA GLY A 150 1.60 -2.00 5.89
C GLY A 150 2.90 -2.64 6.34
N THR A 151 4.03 -2.03 5.95
CA THR A 151 5.37 -2.55 6.21
C THR A 151 6.31 -1.46 6.74
N LYS A 152 7.27 -1.84 7.58
CA LYS A 152 8.33 -0.93 8.06
C LYS A 152 9.33 -0.55 6.96
N ILE A 153 9.38 -1.27 5.85
CA ILE A 153 10.26 -0.98 4.71
C ILE A 153 9.97 0.43 4.16
N THR A 154 8.71 0.85 4.20
CA THR A 154 8.26 2.11 3.59
C THR A 154 8.36 3.33 4.50
N HIS A 155 8.80 3.16 5.76
CA HIS A 155 8.74 4.20 6.80
C HIS A 155 9.31 5.55 6.37
N ASP A 156 10.46 5.55 5.68
CA ASP A 156 11.16 6.77 5.26
C ASP A 156 11.00 7.09 3.76
N TRP A 157 10.08 6.42 3.06
CA TRP A 157 9.93 6.61 1.61
C TRP A 157 9.52 8.04 1.23
N HIS A 158 8.75 8.72 2.06
CA HIS A 158 8.42 10.12 1.85
C HIS A 158 9.67 11.01 1.74
N LYS A 159 10.70 10.76 2.55
CA LYS A 159 12.00 11.44 2.45
C LYS A 159 12.82 10.93 1.28
N LYS A 160 12.99 9.61 1.22
CA LYS A 160 13.83 8.94 0.22
C LYS A 160 13.43 9.31 -1.20
N PHE A 161 12.13 9.40 -1.47
CA PHE A 161 11.59 9.70 -2.79
C PHE A 161 10.97 11.09 -2.90
N ARG A 162 11.32 12.00 -1.97
CA ARG A 162 10.95 13.42 -2.01
C ARG A 162 9.46 13.66 -2.16
N ALA A 163 8.63 12.89 -1.44
CA ALA A 163 7.20 13.05 -1.52
C ALA A 163 6.74 14.37 -0.89
N SER A 164 5.98 15.15 -1.62
CA SER A 164 5.24 16.29 -1.06
C SER A 164 3.90 15.84 -0.48
N VAL A 165 3.31 14.77 -1.04
CA VAL A 165 2.06 14.18 -0.57
C VAL A 165 2.17 12.65 -0.61
N VAL A 166 1.65 12.01 0.42
CA VAL A 166 1.39 10.57 0.46
C VAL A 166 -0.10 10.37 0.67
N ILE A 167 -0.73 9.61 -0.21
CA ILE A 167 -2.16 9.29 -0.16
C ILE A 167 -2.31 7.82 0.17
N SER A 168 -3.11 7.52 1.18
CA SER A 168 -3.46 6.15 1.56
C SER A 168 -4.95 6.01 1.87
N GLY A 169 -5.40 4.79 1.93
CA GLY A 169 -6.71 4.38 2.41
C GLY A 169 -6.60 3.37 3.55
N HIS A 170 -7.42 2.30 3.51
CA HIS A 170 -7.35 1.14 4.38
C HIS A 170 -7.88 1.33 5.82
N LEU A 171 -7.61 2.47 6.46
CA LEU A 171 -7.91 2.65 7.88
C LEU A 171 -9.38 3.06 8.14
N HIS A 172 -10.12 3.45 7.11
CA HIS A 172 -11.49 3.97 7.22
C HIS A 172 -11.62 5.15 8.20
N THR A 173 -10.57 5.95 8.31
CA THR A 173 -10.52 7.15 9.16
C THR A 173 -9.89 8.29 8.39
N ARG A 174 -10.72 9.20 7.89
CA ARG A 174 -10.21 10.38 7.17
C ARG A 174 -9.32 11.22 8.07
N ARG A 175 -8.09 11.44 7.61
CA ARG A 175 -7.10 12.16 8.39
C ARG A 175 -6.06 12.81 7.51
N THR A 176 -5.62 14.00 7.92
CA THR A 176 -4.45 14.70 7.36
C THR A 176 -3.40 14.83 8.43
N ASP A 177 -2.18 14.44 8.12
CA ASP A 177 -0.99 14.61 8.97
C ASP A 177 0.14 15.29 8.19
N PHE A 178 1.06 15.95 8.90
CA PHE A 178 2.26 16.54 8.34
C PHE A 178 3.48 16.01 9.09
N ILE A 179 4.41 15.39 8.36
CA ILE A 179 5.67 14.86 8.89
C ILE A 179 6.77 15.22 7.90
N ASP A 180 7.85 15.85 8.37
CA ASP A 180 9.01 16.20 7.55
C ASP A 180 8.61 16.96 6.27
N GLU A 181 7.73 17.95 6.39
CA GLU A 181 7.19 18.77 5.30
C GLU A 181 6.35 17.99 4.25
N CYS A 182 6.14 16.70 4.46
CA CYS A 182 5.27 15.87 3.64
C CYS A 182 3.85 15.81 4.24
N ARG A 183 2.85 16.01 3.38
CA ARG A 183 1.45 15.85 3.73
C ARG A 183 1.02 14.39 3.55
N PHE A 184 0.42 13.81 4.56
CA PHE A 184 -0.14 12.46 4.51
C PHE A 184 -1.68 12.56 4.58
N GLU A 185 -2.33 11.94 3.59
CA GLU A 185 -3.79 11.91 3.47
C GLU A 185 -4.31 10.47 3.56
N GLU A 186 -5.17 10.23 4.53
CA GLU A 186 -5.99 9.02 4.55
C GLU A 186 -7.37 9.37 3.98
N VAL A 187 -7.70 8.76 2.81
CA VAL A 187 -8.85 9.18 1.98
C VAL A 187 -9.96 8.13 1.90
N SER A 188 -10.02 7.22 2.86
CA SER A 188 -11.08 6.20 2.89
C SER A 188 -12.48 6.82 2.87
N LEU A 189 -13.43 6.09 2.31
CA LEU A 189 -14.83 6.54 2.21
C LEU A 189 -15.53 6.60 3.59
N GLY A 190 -14.96 6.02 4.63
CA GLY A 190 -15.46 6.05 5.99
C GLY A 190 -16.35 4.89 6.33
#